data_3c611c4ac15e7f6af152fa3322638ae9
#
_entry.id   3c611c4ac15e7f6af152fa3322638ae9
#
_cell.length_a   1.000
_cell.length_b   1.000
_cell.length_c   1.000
_cell.angle_alpha   90.00
_cell.angle_beta   90.00
_cell.angle_gamma   90.00
#
_symmetry.space_group_name_H-M   'P 1'
#
loop_
_entity.id
_entity.type
_entity.pdbx_description
1 polymer ?
#
loop_
_entity_poly.entity_id
_entity_poly.type
_entity_poly.pdbx_seq_one_letter_code
_entity_poly.pdbx_strand_id
1 'polypeptide(L)'
;AWQWDELRQEYYLHLFAVKQPDLNMDNPLVRQEVKEILRFWLELGVDGFREDVITFISKKDGLPDDRLMPAARGIRHYNHGPHVHEYLEEFKRDVLDHYDCVTLAEAPMVSPRQALKYIDEKRGQMDMMIQFQSMCADCLYTDYAHTAFSLRRLKRVWDCLLYTSPSPRD
;
A
#
# COMPACT_ATOMS: atom_id res chain seq x y z
N ALA A 1 -9.56 1.69 -15.78
CA ALA A 1 -9.68 0.97 -14.51
C ALA A 1 -10.68 -0.19 -14.55
N TRP A 2 -11.58 -0.21 -15.55
CA TRP A 2 -12.56 -1.30 -15.74
C TRP A 2 -12.35 -1.98 -17.07
N GLN A 3 -12.36 -3.33 -17.05
CA GLN A 3 -12.26 -4.16 -18.23
C GLN A 3 -13.41 -5.16 -18.23
N TRP A 4 -14.00 -5.37 -19.41
CA TRP A 4 -15.02 -6.40 -19.62
C TRP A 4 -14.36 -7.78 -19.77
N ASP A 5 -14.92 -8.78 -19.10
CA ASP A 5 -14.53 -10.19 -19.23
C ASP A 5 -15.62 -10.95 -20.00
N GLU A 6 -15.26 -11.40 -21.19
CA GLU A 6 -16.19 -12.11 -22.10
C GLU A 6 -16.66 -13.47 -21.56
N LEU A 7 -15.82 -14.15 -20.77
CA LEU A 7 -16.20 -15.45 -20.22
C LEU A 7 -17.17 -15.31 -19.05
N ARG A 8 -16.94 -14.31 -18.20
CA ARG A 8 -17.77 -14.05 -17.02
C ARG A 8 -18.98 -13.17 -17.31
N GLN A 9 -18.99 -12.47 -18.46
CA GLN A 9 -20.00 -11.48 -18.82
C GLN A 9 -20.17 -10.40 -17.73
N GLU A 10 -19.06 -9.93 -17.18
CA GLU A 10 -19.02 -8.90 -16.14
C GLU A 10 -17.77 -8.04 -16.25
N TYR A 11 -17.79 -6.86 -15.58
CA TYR A 11 -16.63 -5.99 -15.48
C TYR A 11 -15.80 -6.34 -14.25
N TYR A 12 -14.47 -6.26 -14.39
CA TYR A 12 -13.55 -6.29 -13.25
C TYR A 12 -12.74 -5.01 -13.17
N LEU A 13 -12.34 -4.65 -11.95
CA LEU A 13 -11.45 -3.54 -11.66
C LEU A 13 -10.00 -3.95 -11.88
N HIS A 14 -9.20 -3.06 -12.48
CA HIS A 14 -7.74 -3.15 -12.48
C HIS A 14 -7.15 -1.75 -12.25
N LEU A 15 -6.22 -1.63 -11.32
CA LEU A 15 -5.54 -0.35 -11.03
C LEU A 15 -4.27 -0.18 -11.88
N PHE A 16 -3.70 -1.29 -12.34
CA PHE A 16 -2.49 -1.38 -13.16
C PHE A 16 -2.80 -1.98 -14.53
N ALA A 17 -2.06 -3.01 -14.91
CA ALA A 17 -2.29 -3.65 -16.21
C ALA A 17 -3.64 -4.39 -16.28
N VAL A 18 -4.22 -4.46 -17.47
CA VAL A 18 -5.48 -5.19 -17.73
C VAL A 18 -5.42 -6.64 -17.24
N LYS A 19 -4.25 -7.28 -17.30
CA LYS A 19 -4.03 -8.66 -16.85
C LYS A 19 -3.87 -8.81 -15.33
N GLN A 20 -4.00 -7.73 -14.57
CA GLN A 20 -3.87 -7.71 -13.11
C GLN A 20 -5.20 -7.28 -12.48
N PRO A 21 -6.20 -8.18 -12.41
CA PRO A 21 -7.46 -7.86 -11.73
C PRO A 21 -7.21 -7.54 -10.28
N ASP A 22 -7.87 -6.52 -9.78
CA ASP A 22 -7.78 -6.11 -8.39
C ASP A 22 -8.68 -7.00 -7.52
N LEU A 23 -8.15 -7.47 -6.41
CA LEU A 23 -8.88 -8.34 -5.50
C LEU A 23 -9.87 -7.53 -4.65
N ASN A 24 -11.08 -8.05 -4.51
CA ASN A 24 -12.08 -7.46 -3.64
C ASN A 24 -11.83 -7.83 -2.18
N MET A 25 -11.03 -7.03 -1.47
CA MET A 25 -10.70 -7.26 -0.06
C MET A 25 -11.88 -7.01 0.89
N ASP A 26 -12.96 -6.37 0.44
CA ASP A 26 -14.19 -6.26 1.24
C ASP A 26 -14.88 -7.61 1.41
N ASN A 27 -14.60 -8.56 0.50
CA ASN A 27 -15.07 -9.93 0.63
C ASN A 27 -14.20 -10.71 1.66
N PRO A 28 -14.78 -11.17 2.76
CA PRO A 28 -14.04 -11.89 3.80
C PRO A 28 -13.44 -13.22 3.30
N LEU A 29 -14.02 -13.85 2.28
CA LEU A 29 -13.46 -15.08 1.70
C LEU A 29 -12.16 -14.78 0.94
N VAL A 30 -12.07 -13.63 0.26
CA VAL A 30 -10.82 -13.20 -0.39
C VAL A 30 -9.74 -12.95 0.66
N ARG A 31 -10.05 -12.28 1.78
CA ARG A 31 -9.10 -12.09 2.87
C ARG A 31 -8.66 -13.41 3.50
N GLN A 32 -9.57 -14.38 3.62
CA GLN A 32 -9.22 -15.72 4.10
C GLN A 32 -8.22 -16.41 3.16
N GLU A 33 -8.45 -16.37 1.85
CA GLU A 33 -7.50 -16.91 0.86
C GLU A 33 -6.13 -16.22 0.94
N VAL A 34 -6.09 -14.91 1.13
CA VAL A 34 -4.82 -14.18 1.32
C VAL A 34 -4.11 -14.68 2.59
N LYS A 35 -4.82 -14.91 3.69
CA LYS A 35 -4.24 -15.48 4.92
C LYS A 35 -3.67 -16.88 4.69
N GLU A 36 -4.32 -17.72 3.91
CA GLU A 36 -3.80 -19.05 3.56
C GLU A 36 -2.53 -18.95 2.69
N ILE A 37 -2.48 -17.99 1.75
CA ILE A 37 -1.28 -17.73 0.94
C ILE A 37 -0.11 -17.29 1.84
N LEU A 38 -0.34 -16.38 2.77
CA LEU A 38 0.69 -15.95 3.73
C LEU A 38 1.21 -17.12 4.55
N ARG A 39 0.34 -17.95 5.13
CA ARG A 39 0.71 -19.16 5.90
C ARG A 39 1.53 -20.13 5.05
N PHE A 40 1.07 -20.41 3.84
CA PHE A 40 1.76 -21.32 2.93
C PHE A 40 3.23 -20.95 2.73
N TRP A 41 3.52 -19.67 2.47
CA TRP A 41 4.89 -19.23 2.27
C TRP A 41 5.71 -19.21 3.57
N LEU A 42 5.13 -18.81 4.69
CA LEU A 42 5.80 -18.83 6.00
C LEU A 42 6.13 -20.26 6.43
N GLU A 43 5.24 -21.21 6.21
CA GLU A 43 5.50 -22.64 6.48
C GLU A 43 6.57 -23.23 5.57
N LEU A 44 6.78 -22.69 4.36
CA LEU A 44 7.91 -23.04 3.50
C LEU A 44 9.22 -22.40 3.95
N GLY A 45 9.22 -21.52 4.94
CA GLY A 45 10.40 -20.93 5.55
C GLY A 45 10.84 -19.60 4.93
N VAL A 46 9.95 -18.80 4.36
CA VAL A 46 10.28 -17.41 4.03
C VAL A 46 10.34 -16.58 5.32
N ASP A 47 11.28 -15.62 5.38
CA ASP A 47 11.51 -14.78 6.55
C ASP A 47 10.64 -13.52 6.57
N GLY A 48 9.76 -13.35 5.60
CA GLY A 48 8.83 -12.22 5.56
C GLY A 48 8.35 -11.84 4.17
N PHE A 49 7.68 -10.70 4.08
CA PHE A 49 7.04 -10.22 2.85
C PHE A 49 7.35 -8.77 2.56
N ARG A 50 7.60 -8.47 1.30
CA ARG A 50 7.44 -7.13 0.76
C ARG A 50 6.05 -7.07 0.12
N GLU A 51 5.23 -6.17 0.61
CA GLU A 51 3.83 -6.04 0.23
C GLU A 51 3.64 -4.89 -0.75
N ASP A 52 3.39 -5.25 -2.00
CA ASP A 52 3.31 -4.34 -3.14
C ASP A 52 2.09 -3.42 -3.01
N VAL A 53 2.31 -2.11 -3.07
CA VAL A 53 1.27 -1.06 -2.98
C VAL A 53 0.16 -1.35 -1.96
N ILE A 54 0.56 -1.83 -0.80
CA ILE A 54 -0.36 -2.34 0.24
C ILE A 54 -1.43 -1.32 0.68
N THR A 55 -1.15 -0.03 0.49
CA THR A 55 -2.11 1.04 0.80
C THR A 55 -3.31 1.08 -0.14
N PHE A 56 -3.31 0.28 -1.22
CA PHE A 56 -4.37 0.25 -2.24
C PHE A 56 -5.40 -0.87 -2.04
N ILE A 57 -5.24 -1.72 -1.05
CA ILE A 57 -6.10 -2.91 -0.87
C ILE A 57 -7.54 -2.58 -0.47
N SER A 58 -7.80 -1.40 0.09
CA SER A 58 -9.14 -0.94 0.45
C SER A 58 -9.62 0.17 -0.47
N LYS A 59 -10.84 0.05 -0.98
CA LYS A 59 -11.48 1.02 -1.86
C LYS A 59 -12.63 1.72 -1.13
N LYS A 60 -12.93 2.94 -1.56
CA LYS A 60 -14.11 3.65 -1.06
C LYS A 60 -15.38 2.98 -1.57
N ASP A 61 -16.37 2.85 -0.71
CA ASP A 61 -17.67 2.27 -1.02
C ASP A 61 -18.31 2.92 -2.27
N GLY A 62 -18.93 2.09 -3.09
CA GLY A 62 -19.57 2.52 -4.31
C GLY A 62 -18.63 2.84 -5.48
N LEU A 63 -17.31 2.69 -5.29
CA LEU A 63 -16.29 2.90 -6.32
C LEU A 63 -16.50 4.20 -7.13
N PRO A 64 -16.52 5.36 -6.48
CA PRO A 64 -16.90 6.62 -7.11
C PRO A 64 -15.92 7.06 -8.20
N ASP A 65 -16.43 7.71 -9.22
CA ASP A 65 -15.64 8.32 -10.28
C ASP A 65 -14.73 9.43 -9.77
N ASP A 66 -13.52 9.50 -10.33
CA ASP A 66 -12.60 10.62 -10.13
C ASP A 66 -12.25 11.28 -11.47
N ARG A 67 -12.72 12.52 -11.66
CA ARG A 67 -12.47 13.28 -12.88
C ARG A 67 -11.30 14.26 -12.76
N LEU A 68 -10.72 14.43 -11.57
CA LEU A 68 -9.79 15.52 -11.29
C LEU A 68 -8.32 15.15 -11.60
N MET A 69 -7.97 13.86 -11.62
CA MET A 69 -6.60 13.42 -11.81
C MET A 69 -6.41 12.82 -13.21
N PRO A 70 -5.59 13.43 -14.07
CA PRO A 70 -5.30 12.89 -15.40
C PRO A 70 -4.48 11.59 -15.36
N ALA A 71 -3.62 11.45 -14.35
CA ALA A 71 -2.85 10.22 -14.07
C ALA A 71 -3.31 9.61 -12.75
N ALA A 72 -3.18 8.30 -12.59
CA ALA A 72 -3.62 7.55 -11.41
C ALA A 72 -5.09 7.85 -11.04
N ARG A 73 -5.97 7.78 -12.03
CA ARG A 73 -7.40 8.08 -11.87
C ARG A 73 -8.00 7.29 -10.71
N GLY A 74 -8.75 7.97 -9.86
CA GLY A 74 -9.39 7.37 -8.71
C GLY A 74 -8.49 7.17 -7.49
N ILE A 75 -7.21 7.55 -7.53
CA ILE A 75 -6.24 7.25 -6.46
C ILE A 75 -6.71 7.69 -5.07
N ARG A 76 -7.40 8.81 -4.95
CA ARG A 76 -7.95 9.30 -3.68
C ARG A 76 -9.09 8.42 -3.13
N HIS A 77 -9.57 7.45 -3.91
CA HIS A 77 -10.63 6.54 -3.51
C HIS A 77 -10.11 5.15 -3.17
N TYR A 78 -8.83 4.86 -3.45
CA TYR A 78 -8.21 3.58 -3.16
C TYR A 78 -6.85 3.67 -2.45
N ASN A 79 -6.17 4.83 -2.45
CA ASN A 79 -4.97 5.00 -1.63
C ASN A 79 -5.35 5.38 -0.20
N HIS A 80 -4.93 4.58 0.77
CA HIS A 80 -5.35 4.69 2.17
C HIS A 80 -6.88 4.61 2.33
N GLY A 81 -7.50 3.64 1.67
CA GLY A 81 -8.95 3.44 1.71
C GLY A 81 -9.48 3.17 3.12
N PRO A 82 -10.81 3.23 3.31
CA PRO A 82 -11.42 3.31 4.65
C PRO A 82 -11.10 2.10 5.56
N HIS A 83 -10.95 0.91 5.01
CA HIS A 83 -10.76 -0.33 5.76
C HIS A 83 -9.33 -0.88 5.71
N VAL A 84 -8.36 -0.14 5.14
CA VAL A 84 -6.99 -0.65 4.96
C VAL A 84 -6.36 -1.08 6.28
N HIS A 85 -6.51 -0.29 7.33
CA HIS A 85 -5.96 -0.61 8.65
C HIS A 85 -6.63 -1.82 9.30
N GLU A 86 -7.95 -1.99 9.12
CA GLU A 86 -8.71 -3.15 9.62
C GLU A 86 -8.20 -4.45 8.97
N TYR A 87 -7.94 -4.44 7.67
CA TYR A 87 -7.43 -5.61 6.95
C TYR A 87 -6.00 -5.95 7.36
N LEU A 88 -5.13 -4.95 7.52
CA LEU A 88 -3.76 -5.16 7.98
C LEU A 88 -3.72 -5.70 9.41
N GLU A 89 -4.54 -5.17 10.31
CA GLU A 89 -4.71 -5.69 11.67
C GLU A 89 -5.23 -7.13 11.68
N GLU A 90 -6.18 -7.45 10.79
CA GLU A 90 -6.67 -8.82 10.61
C GLU A 90 -5.56 -9.77 10.16
N PHE A 91 -4.77 -9.42 9.13
CA PHE A 91 -3.67 -10.24 8.64
C PHE A 91 -2.57 -10.42 9.68
N LYS A 92 -2.22 -9.36 10.39
CA LYS A 92 -1.23 -9.41 11.46
C LYS A 92 -1.68 -10.34 12.58
N ARG A 93 -2.83 -10.09 13.17
CA ARG A 93 -3.38 -10.87 14.28
C ARG A 93 -3.56 -12.34 13.92
N ASP A 94 -4.12 -12.62 12.73
CA ASP A 94 -4.54 -13.97 12.35
C ASP A 94 -3.40 -14.80 11.76
N VAL A 95 -2.31 -14.17 11.28
CA VAL A 95 -1.18 -14.87 10.63
C VAL A 95 0.16 -14.38 11.13
N LEU A 96 0.54 -13.13 10.87
CA LEU A 96 1.93 -12.69 10.97
C LEU A 96 2.46 -12.74 12.42
N ASP A 97 1.63 -12.45 13.43
CA ASP A 97 2.01 -12.53 14.85
C ASP A 97 2.35 -13.97 15.32
N HIS A 98 2.04 -14.97 14.52
CA HIS A 98 2.34 -16.38 14.84
C HIS A 98 3.68 -16.86 14.28
N TYR A 99 4.42 -16.00 13.56
CA TYR A 99 5.68 -16.32 12.92
C TYR A 99 6.74 -15.26 13.22
N ASP A 100 8.00 -15.67 13.30
CA ASP A 100 9.13 -14.75 13.35
C ASP A 100 9.44 -14.29 11.92
N CYS A 101 8.73 -13.25 11.48
CA CYS A 101 8.81 -12.74 10.13
C CYS A 101 8.82 -11.21 10.09
N VAL A 102 9.35 -10.63 9.02
CA VAL A 102 9.40 -9.19 8.81
C VAL A 102 8.46 -8.77 7.67
N THR A 103 7.78 -7.64 7.83
CA THR A 103 6.88 -7.07 6.84
C THR A 103 7.37 -5.71 6.36
N LEU A 104 7.39 -5.54 5.03
CA LEU A 104 7.86 -4.34 4.36
C LEU A 104 6.76 -3.80 3.44
N ALA A 105 6.05 -2.79 3.90
CA ALA A 105 4.99 -2.13 3.14
C ALA A 105 5.55 -1.24 2.03
N GLU A 106 5.09 -1.40 0.80
CA GLU A 106 5.30 -0.40 -0.23
C GLU A 106 4.11 0.56 -0.27
N ALA A 107 4.39 1.86 -0.08
CA ALA A 107 3.36 2.88 0.03
C ALA A 107 3.66 4.09 -0.85
N PRO A 108 3.18 4.11 -2.09
CA PRO A 108 3.28 5.29 -2.93
C PRO A 108 2.47 6.45 -2.36
N MET A 109 3.00 7.66 -2.51
CA MET A 109 2.35 8.92 -2.11
C MET A 109 1.97 9.00 -0.62
N VAL A 110 2.67 8.25 0.25
CA VAL A 110 2.49 8.32 1.70
C VAL A 110 3.25 9.50 2.28
N SER A 111 2.61 10.29 3.13
CA SER A 111 3.30 11.27 3.96
C SER A 111 3.90 10.59 5.20
N PRO A 112 4.94 11.16 5.84
CA PRO A 112 5.50 10.61 7.08
C PRO A 112 4.46 10.38 8.19
N ARG A 113 3.51 11.31 8.35
CA ARG A 113 2.40 11.14 9.29
C ARG A 113 1.47 9.96 8.97
N GLN A 114 1.25 9.71 7.68
CA GLN A 114 0.48 8.55 7.25
C GLN A 114 1.28 7.26 7.45
N ALA A 115 2.59 7.28 7.16
CA ALA A 115 3.46 6.13 7.40
C ALA A 115 3.39 5.62 8.85
N LEU A 116 3.43 6.54 9.83
CA LEU A 116 3.30 6.18 11.24
C LEU A 116 2.01 5.42 11.58
N LYS A 117 0.95 5.59 10.81
CA LYS A 117 -0.29 4.82 11.05
C LYS A 117 -0.13 3.32 10.74
N TYR A 118 0.86 2.96 9.93
CA TYR A 118 1.16 1.58 9.54
C TYR A 118 2.26 0.95 10.38
N ILE A 119 3.31 1.73 10.71
CA ILE A 119 4.55 1.24 11.33
C ILE A 119 4.75 1.65 12.79
N ASP A 120 3.82 2.40 13.40
CA ASP A 120 3.90 2.76 14.82
C ASP A 120 3.79 1.48 15.68
N GLU A 121 4.72 1.28 16.61
CA GLU A 121 4.76 0.13 17.52
C GLU A 121 3.43 -0.13 18.23
N LYS A 122 2.68 0.92 18.55
CA LYS A 122 1.38 0.80 19.21
C LYS A 122 0.30 0.19 18.33
N ARG A 123 0.43 0.32 17.00
CA ARG A 123 -0.48 -0.27 16.02
C ARG A 123 0.05 -1.56 15.45
N GLY A 124 1.37 -1.65 15.25
CA GLY A 124 2.07 -2.85 14.87
C GLY A 124 1.55 -3.55 13.62
N GLN A 125 1.09 -2.79 12.62
CA GLN A 125 0.52 -3.40 11.41
C GLN A 125 1.61 -3.90 10.46
N MET A 126 2.69 -3.12 10.33
CA MET A 126 3.83 -3.38 9.46
C MET A 126 5.11 -3.01 10.20
N ASP A 127 6.21 -3.70 9.92
CA ASP A 127 7.49 -3.42 10.57
C ASP A 127 8.23 -2.26 9.91
N MET A 128 8.17 -2.17 8.59
CA MET A 128 8.85 -1.15 7.81
C MET A 128 8.00 -0.65 6.65
N MET A 129 8.37 0.52 6.09
CA MET A 129 7.69 1.09 4.95
C MET A 129 8.64 1.72 3.95
N ILE A 130 8.50 1.38 2.66
CA ILE A 130 9.13 2.07 1.55
C ILE A 130 8.22 3.21 1.10
N GLN A 131 8.74 4.43 1.10
CA GLN A 131 8.06 5.61 0.59
C GLN A 131 8.78 6.15 -0.67
N PHE A 132 8.02 6.76 -1.57
CA PHE A 132 8.55 7.28 -2.82
C PHE A 132 8.76 8.79 -2.88
N GLN A 133 8.52 9.52 -1.79
CA GLN A 133 8.63 10.98 -1.78
C GLN A 133 10.05 11.47 -2.08
N SER A 134 11.08 10.75 -1.64
CA SER A 134 12.47 11.07 -1.95
C SER A 134 12.79 10.89 -3.44
N MET A 135 12.25 9.84 -4.05
CA MET A 135 12.40 9.54 -5.48
C MET A 135 11.68 10.58 -6.34
N CYS A 136 10.60 11.16 -5.84
CA CYS A 136 9.80 12.18 -6.52
C CYS A 136 10.19 13.61 -6.11
N ALA A 137 11.39 13.82 -5.56
CA ALA A 137 11.85 15.16 -5.16
C ALA A 137 11.99 16.15 -6.34
N ASP A 138 12.15 15.64 -7.53
CA ASP A 138 12.21 16.37 -8.81
C ASP A 138 10.96 16.13 -9.69
N CYS A 139 9.91 15.53 -9.17
CA CYS A 139 8.68 15.25 -9.91
C CYS A 139 7.52 16.14 -9.45
N LEU A 140 6.58 16.44 -10.36
CA LEU A 140 5.35 17.17 -10.01
C LEU A 140 4.29 16.26 -9.38
N TYR A 141 4.02 15.11 -9.97
CA TYR A 141 2.97 14.19 -9.50
C TYR A 141 3.38 12.71 -9.55
N THR A 142 4.17 12.33 -10.55
CA THR A 142 4.62 10.96 -10.80
C THR A 142 5.94 11.03 -11.56
N ASP A 143 6.56 9.91 -11.79
CA ASP A 143 7.80 9.75 -12.56
C ASP A 143 7.75 10.30 -14.00
N TYR A 144 6.58 10.74 -14.46
CA TYR A 144 6.36 11.23 -15.82
C TYR A 144 6.49 12.74 -15.98
N ALA A 145 6.58 13.51 -14.90
CA ALA A 145 6.62 14.97 -14.96
C ALA A 145 7.76 15.52 -14.13
N HIS A 146 8.97 15.44 -14.68
CA HIS A 146 10.17 15.96 -14.01
C HIS A 146 10.18 17.48 -13.95
N THR A 147 10.66 18.00 -12.84
CA THR A 147 10.95 19.41 -12.58
C THR A 147 12.43 19.60 -12.28
N ALA A 148 12.89 20.83 -12.13
CA ALA A 148 14.24 21.07 -11.63
C ALA A 148 14.43 20.45 -10.25
N PHE A 149 15.51 19.70 -10.05
CA PHE A 149 15.86 19.11 -8.77
C PHE A 149 15.98 20.16 -7.68
N SER A 150 15.41 19.92 -6.53
CA SER A 150 15.46 20.81 -5.38
C SER A 150 16.02 20.10 -4.15
N LEU A 151 17.26 20.41 -3.80
CA LEU A 151 17.89 19.88 -2.58
C LEU A 151 17.10 20.25 -1.31
N ARG A 152 16.47 21.44 -1.29
CA ARG A 152 15.59 21.85 -0.19
C ARG A 152 14.38 20.93 -0.04
N ARG A 153 13.78 20.49 -1.15
CA ARG A 153 12.65 19.57 -1.16
C ARG A 153 13.08 18.18 -0.68
N LEU A 154 14.19 17.67 -1.21
CA LEU A 154 14.76 16.39 -0.78
C LEU A 154 15.09 16.40 0.72
N LYS A 155 15.80 17.43 1.20
CA LYS A 155 16.13 17.57 2.62
C LYS A 155 14.88 17.58 3.50
N ARG A 156 13.83 18.28 3.11
CA ARG A 156 12.56 18.30 3.86
C ARG A 156 11.92 16.91 3.98
N VAL A 157 11.99 16.12 2.92
CA VAL A 157 11.49 14.72 2.95
C VAL A 157 12.31 13.87 3.92
N TRP A 158 13.62 14.01 3.89
CA TRP A 158 14.51 13.26 4.78
C TRP A 158 14.41 13.71 6.24
N ASP A 159 14.34 14.99 6.51
CA ASP A 159 14.09 15.49 7.87
C ASP A 159 12.81 14.88 8.46
N CYS A 160 11.74 14.81 7.68
CA CYS A 160 10.51 14.16 8.12
C CYS A 160 10.69 12.67 8.42
N LEU A 161 11.48 11.95 7.64
CA LEU A 161 11.76 10.52 7.85
C LEU A 161 12.59 10.27 9.11
N LEU A 162 13.59 11.12 9.37
CA LEU A 162 14.42 11.03 10.57
C LEU A 162 13.63 11.22 11.87
N TYR A 163 12.57 12.04 11.85
CA TYR A 163 11.71 12.26 13.01
C TYR A 163 10.59 11.22 13.18
N THR A 164 10.38 10.37 12.18
CA THR A 164 9.26 9.39 12.17
C THR A 164 9.72 7.94 12.22
N SER A 165 11.00 7.67 11.98
CA SER A 165 11.58 6.34 12.14
C SER A 165 12.16 6.22 13.57
N PRO A 166 11.80 5.19 14.34
CA PRO A 166 12.54 4.89 15.56
C PRO A 166 14.00 4.66 15.18
N SER A 167 14.89 5.48 15.71
CA SER A 167 16.31 5.31 15.49
C SER A 167 16.80 4.16 16.36
N PRO A 168 17.54 3.17 15.85
CA PRO A 168 18.15 2.15 16.69
C PRO A 168 19.29 2.71 17.59
N ARG A 169 19.40 4.03 17.69
CA ARG A 169 20.41 4.74 18.51
C ARG A 169 19.84 5.51 19.69
N ASP A 170 18.52 5.45 19.90
CA ASP A 170 17.86 6.10 21.04
C ASP A 170 17.65 5.11 22.19
#